data_3208027ef776b9af3fb57c6d7a8e0cf5
#
_entry.id   3208027ef776b9af3fb57c6d7a8e0cf5
#
_cell.length_a   1.000
_cell.length_b   1.000
_cell.length_c   1.000
_cell.angle_alpha   90.00
_cell.angle_beta   90.00
_cell.angle_gamma   90.00
#
_symmetry.space_group_name_H-M   'P 1'
#
loop_
_entity.id
_entity.type
_entity.pdbx_description
1 polymer ?
#
loop_
_entity_poly.entity_id
_entity_poly.type
_entity_poly.pdbx_seq_one_letter_code
_entity_poly.pdbx_strand_id
1 'polypeptide(L)'
;APMILANNYHLYLRPGAERVARLGGLHRFMGWPRPILTDSGGFQVFSLQGLRKVDDDGVMFRSHIDGSEHRFTPEVVVRSQEALGADIAMVLDECAEPHDRAYAREAMGRTHRWAERSLRAHTRADQALYGIVHGGIFEDLRAESARTLTAMGFPGYAIGGLSVGESKED
;
A
#
# COMPACT_ATOMS: atom_id res chain seq x y z
N ALA A 1 1.10 16.47 15.96
CA ALA A 1 0.86 15.03 15.79
C ALA A 1 2.07 14.24 16.27
N PRO A 2 1.90 13.06 16.88
CA PRO A 2 3.02 12.19 17.24
C PRO A 2 3.65 11.50 16.01
N MET A 3 2.87 11.25 14.98
CA MET A 3 3.25 10.64 13.71
C MET A 3 2.48 11.30 12.57
N ILE A 4 3.04 11.32 11.36
CA ILE A 4 2.36 11.79 10.16
C ILE A 4 2.30 10.69 9.10
N LEU A 5 1.31 10.81 8.22
CA LEU A 5 1.15 9.95 7.04
C LEU A 5 1.67 10.69 5.80
N ALA A 6 2.44 9.98 4.97
CA ALA A 6 2.82 10.42 3.63
C ALA A 6 2.34 9.38 2.60
N ASN A 7 2.17 9.80 1.36
CA ASN A 7 1.58 8.97 0.33
C ASN A 7 2.62 8.58 -0.73
N ASN A 8 2.90 7.26 -0.84
CA ASN A 8 3.88 6.75 -1.79
C ASN A 8 3.52 7.04 -3.24
N TYR A 9 2.25 6.92 -3.65
CA TYR A 9 1.83 7.20 -5.02
C TYR A 9 2.20 8.61 -5.47
N HIS A 10 1.86 9.61 -4.66
CA HIS A 10 2.18 11.01 -4.99
C HIS A 10 3.68 11.27 -4.99
N LEU A 11 4.40 10.78 -3.99
CA LEU A 11 5.85 10.95 -3.87
C LEU A 11 6.64 10.20 -4.94
N TYR A 12 6.16 9.03 -5.36
CA TYR A 12 6.71 8.28 -6.48
C TYR A 12 6.62 9.04 -7.80
N LEU A 13 5.45 9.63 -8.08
CA LEU A 13 5.25 10.42 -9.29
C LEU A 13 5.99 11.77 -9.22
N ARG A 14 5.91 12.46 -8.09
CA ARG A 14 6.55 13.78 -7.91
C ARG A 14 6.82 14.05 -6.42
N PRO A 15 8.08 14.31 -6.04
CA PRO A 15 9.26 14.59 -6.87
C PRO A 15 10.01 13.34 -7.37
N GLY A 16 9.58 12.13 -7.00
CA GLY A 16 10.24 10.87 -7.25
C GLY A 16 11.01 10.37 -6.01
N ALA A 17 10.82 9.08 -5.65
CA ALA A 17 11.40 8.49 -4.45
C ALA A 17 12.92 8.59 -4.42
N GLU A 18 13.59 8.35 -5.55
CA GLU A 18 15.04 8.46 -5.68
C GLU A 18 15.55 9.89 -5.44
N ARG A 19 14.79 10.91 -5.83
CA ARG A 19 15.14 12.30 -5.55
C ARG A 19 15.05 12.60 -4.06
N VAL A 20 14.00 12.13 -3.39
CA VAL A 20 13.84 12.26 -1.94
C VAL A 20 14.97 11.54 -1.21
N ALA A 21 15.34 10.33 -1.65
CA ALA A 21 16.48 9.58 -1.09
C ALA A 21 17.79 10.38 -1.15
N ARG A 22 18.11 10.97 -2.33
CA ARG A 22 19.31 11.81 -2.48
C ARG A 22 19.31 13.06 -1.60
N LEU A 23 18.14 13.53 -1.18
CA LEU A 23 17.98 14.65 -0.26
C LEU A 23 18.01 14.23 1.22
N GLY A 24 18.24 12.95 1.49
CA GLY A 24 18.37 12.39 2.85
C GLY A 24 17.09 11.78 3.42
N GLY A 25 16.15 11.39 2.54
CA GLY A 25 14.88 10.77 2.91
C GLY A 25 13.82 11.76 3.35
N LEU A 26 12.61 11.26 3.62
CA LEU A 26 11.43 12.09 3.94
C LEU A 26 11.63 12.94 5.18
N HIS A 27 12.23 12.42 6.23
CA HIS A 27 12.48 13.16 7.47
C HIS A 27 13.23 14.47 7.21
N ARG A 28 14.31 14.37 6.46
CA ARG A 28 15.12 15.55 6.12
C ARG A 28 14.44 16.43 5.09
N PHE A 29 13.83 15.83 4.08
CA PHE A 29 13.11 16.54 3.01
C PHE A 29 11.96 17.39 3.55
N MET A 30 11.22 16.89 4.55
CA MET A 30 10.08 17.57 5.19
C MET A 30 10.46 18.38 6.42
N GLY A 31 11.67 18.24 6.95
CA GLY A 31 12.06 18.81 8.24
C GLY A 31 11.26 18.24 9.41
N TRP A 32 10.87 16.95 9.33
CA TRP A 32 10.04 16.28 10.31
C TRP A 32 10.82 15.23 11.09
N PRO A 33 11.14 15.45 12.40
CA PRO A 33 12.01 14.55 13.17
C PRO A 33 11.27 13.41 13.89
N ARG A 34 9.96 13.28 13.70
CA ARG A 34 9.10 12.28 14.34
C ARG A 34 8.72 11.18 13.34
N PRO A 35 8.11 10.06 13.80
CA PRO A 35 7.75 8.97 12.92
C PRO A 35 6.89 9.38 11.71
N ILE A 36 7.18 8.76 10.58
CA ILE A 36 6.47 8.88 9.31
C ILE A 36 6.00 7.49 8.89
N LEU A 37 4.73 7.36 8.53
CA LEU A 37 4.18 6.20 7.85
C LEU A 37 3.93 6.55 6.38
N THR A 38 4.37 5.71 5.45
CA THR A 38 3.95 5.81 4.05
C THR A 38 2.92 4.73 3.75
N ASP A 39 1.79 5.12 3.14
CA ASP A 39 0.91 4.14 2.51
C ASP A 39 1.53 3.60 1.21
N SER A 40 1.00 2.48 0.71
CA SER A 40 1.48 1.88 -0.53
C SER A 40 1.18 2.70 -1.79
N GLY A 41 0.15 3.54 -1.75
CA GLY A 41 -0.44 4.19 -2.90
C GLY A 41 -1.47 3.33 -3.64
N GLY A 42 -1.82 2.16 -3.11
CA GLY A 42 -2.79 1.23 -3.70
C GLY A 42 -4.15 1.90 -3.93
N PHE A 43 -4.72 2.54 -2.92
CA PHE A 43 -6.00 3.21 -3.03
C PHE A 43 -6.03 4.27 -4.14
N GLN A 44 -4.97 5.08 -4.27
CA GLN A 44 -4.90 6.12 -5.30
C GLN A 44 -4.89 5.50 -6.70
N VAL A 45 -4.11 4.44 -6.90
CA VAL A 45 -4.08 3.71 -8.18
C VAL A 45 -5.43 3.07 -8.46
N PHE A 46 -6.05 2.44 -7.45
CA PHE A 46 -7.36 1.80 -7.60
C PHE A 46 -8.49 2.80 -7.84
N SER A 47 -8.36 4.04 -7.40
CA SER A 47 -9.32 5.12 -7.71
C SER A 47 -9.24 5.64 -9.15
N LEU A 48 -8.19 5.33 -9.91
CA LEU A 48 -8.01 5.74 -11.31
C LEU A 48 -8.85 4.89 -12.27
N GLN A 49 -10.17 5.06 -12.23
CA GLN A 49 -11.09 4.31 -13.10
C GLN A 49 -10.76 4.51 -14.59
N GLY A 50 -10.69 3.41 -15.36
CA GLY A 50 -10.37 3.43 -16.79
C GLY A 50 -8.90 3.67 -17.15
N LEU A 51 -8.04 4.03 -16.19
CA LEU A 51 -6.62 4.30 -16.39
C LEU A 51 -5.71 3.23 -15.75
N ARG A 52 -6.27 2.12 -15.29
CA ARG A 52 -5.54 1.03 -14.63
C ARG A 52 -5.88 -0.34 -15.19
N LYS A 53 -4.91 -1.27 -15.09
CA LYS A 53 -5.10 -2.72 -15.31
C LYS A 53 -4.45 -3.46 -14.17
N VAL A 54 -5.18 -4.37 -13.54
CA VAL A 54 -4.72 -5.20 -12.43
C VAL A 54 -4.48 -6.62 -12.92
N ASP A 55 -3.38 -7.21 -12.52
CA ASP A 55 -3.07 -8.62 -12.71
C ASP A 55 -2.38 -9.18 -11.45
N ASP A 56 -2.01 -10.46 -11.45
CA ASP A 56 -1.35 -11.08 -10.29
C ASP A 56 0.04 -10.52 -10.00
N ASP A 57 0.69 -9.90 -10.97
CA ASP A 57 2.00 -9.29 -10.79
C ASP A 57 1.95 -7.89 -10.19
N GLY A 58 0.83 -7.17 -10.38
CA GLY A 58 0.70 -5.80 -9.89
C GLY A 58 -0.37 -5.01 -10.62
N VAL A 59 -0.16 -3.71 -10.72
CA VAL A 59 -1.08 -2.79 -11.36
C VAL A 59 -0.35 -1.84 -12.32
N MET A 60 -0.80 -1.83 -13.57
CA MET A 60 -0.43 -0.82 -14.56
C MET A 60 -1.37 0.37 -14.43
N PHE A 61 -0.84 1.59 -14.47
CA PHE A 61 -1.67 2.78 -14.44
C PHE A 61 -1.03 3.94 -15.22
N ARG A 62 -1.85 4.92 -15.58
CA ARG A 62 -1.37 6.17 -16.17
C ARG A 62 -1.37 7.29 -15.14
N SER A 63 -0.26 8.00 -15.08
CA SER A 63 -0.08 9.17 -14.22
C SER A 63 -1.14 10.25 -14.55
N HIS A 64 -1.82 10.75 -13.52
CA HIS A 64 -2.74 11.88 -13.65
C HIS A 64 -2.01 13.21 -13.90
N ILE A 65 -0.68 13.25 -13.75
CA ILE A 65 0.13 14.46 -13.89
C ILE A 65 0.49 14.70 -15.36
N ASP A 66 0.92 13.65 -16.07
CA ASP A 66 1.51 13.75 -17.41
C ASP A 66 1.09 12.61 -18.36
N GLY A 67 0.23 11.69 -17.90
CA GLY A 67 -0.24 10.55 -18.69
C GLY A 67 0.78 9.44 -18.89
N SER A 68 1.98 9.53 -18.32
CA SER A 68 3.00 8.50 -18.40
C SER A 68 2.52 7.17 -17.80
N GLU A 69 2.96 6.08 -18.39
CA GLU A 69 2.58 4.72 -17.93
C GLU A 69 3.54 4.24 -16.85
N HIS A 70 2.99 3.69 -15.78
CA HIS A 70 3.71 3.16 -14.63
C HIS A 70 3.19 1.79 -14.26
N ARG A 71 4.06 0.99 -13.62
CA ARG A 71 3.68 -0.30 -13.05
C ARG A 71 4.09 -0.37 -11.57
N PHE A 72 3.11 -0.55 -10.71
CA PHE A 72 3.33 -0.94 -9.32
C PHE A 72 3.29 -2.45 -9.21
N THR A 73 4.40 -3.03 -8.78
CA THR A 73 4.48 -4.39 -8.24
C THR A 73 4.81 -4.29 -6.75
N PRO A 74 4.61 -5.36 -5.96
CA PRO A 74 5.02 -5.37 -4.56
C PRO A 74 6.47 -4.90 -4.36
N GLU A 75 7.37 -5.38 -5.21
CA GLU A 75 8.80 -5.05 -5.15
C GLU A 75 9.08 -3.58 -5.47
N VAL A 76 8.40 -3.02 -6.47
CA VAL A 76 8.54 -1.58 -6.84
C VAL A 76 8.05 -0.69 -5.71
N VAL A 77 6.90 -1.03 -5.11
CA VAL A 77 6.30 -0.27 -4.02
C VAL A 77 7.16 -0.32 -2.75
N VAL A 78 7.70 -1.49 -2.41
CA VAL A 78 8.63 -1.64 -1.29
C VAL A 78 9.88 -0.80 -1.51
N ARG A 79 10.56 -0.96 -2.65
CA ARG A 79 11.78 -0.18 -2.97
C ARG A 79 11.55 1.32 -2.95
N SER A 80 10.39 1.77 -3.46
CA SER A 80 10.03 3.19 -3.42
C SER A 80 9.91 3.69 -1.98
N GLN A 81 9.25 2.95 -1.09
CA GLN A 81 9.09 3.32 0.32
C GLN A 81 10.40 3.21 1.11
N GLU A 82 11.26 2.24 0.79
CA GLU A 82 12.62 2.16 1.33
C GLU A 82 13.46 3.39 0.94
N ALA A 83 13.36 3.83 -0.32
CA ALA A 83 14.04 5.03 -0.81
C ALA A 83 13.50 6.31 -0.14
N LEU A 84 12.19 6.38 0.09
CA LEU A 84 11.57 7.49 0.83
C LEU A 84 12.04 7.54 2.29
N GLY A 85 12.33 6.40 2.91
CA GLY A 85 12.90 6.35 4.26
C GLY A 85 11.91 6.69 5.37
N ALA A 86 10.64 6.30 5.22
CA ALA A 86 9.66 6.34 6.30
C ALA A 86 9.98 5.26 7.36
N ASP A 87 9.49 5.45 8.59
CA ASP A 87 9.68 4.46 9.67
C ASP A 87 8.76 3.24 9.49
N ILE A 88 7.57 3.46 8.92
CA ILE A 88 6.59 2.42 8.62
C ILE A 88 6.22 2.51 7.13
N ALA A 89 6.31 1.38 6.44
CA ALA A 89 5.86 1.19 5.06
C ALA A 89 4.69 0.20 5.03
N MET A 90 3.82 0.34 4.04
CA MET A 90 2.67 -0.54 3.84
C MET A 90 2.87 -1.43 2.61
N VAL A 91 2.41 -2.69 2.69
CA VAL A 91 2.37 -3.56 1.51
C VAL A 91 1.45 -2.98 0.43
N LEU A 92 1.72 -3.30 -0.85
CA LEU A 92 0.75 -3.02 -1.92
C LEU A 92 -0.48 -3.87 -1.69
N ASP A 93 -1.64 -3.24 -1.72
CA ASP A 93 -2.94 -3.85 -1.50
C ASP A 93 -3.94 -3.50 -2.59
N GLU A 94 -4.97 -4.31 -2.74
CA GLU A 94 -6.06 -4.06 -3.67
C GLU A 94 -7.36 -3.76 -2.92
N CYS A 95 -7.87 -2.55 -3.10
CA CYS A 95 -9.19 -2.17 -2.60
C CYS A 95 -10.28 -2.71 -3.52
N ALA A 96 -11.24 -3.43 -2.95
CA ALA A 96 -12.43 -3.93 -3.63
C ALA A 96 -13.65 -3.09 -3.27
N GLU A 97 -14.67 -3.14 -4.12
CA GLU A 97 -16.02 -2.68 -3.79
C GLU A 97 -16.49 -3.40 -2.53
N PRO A 98 -16.98 -2.68 -1.49
CA PRO A 98 -17.23 -3.26 -0.18
C PRO A 98 -18.30 -4.35 -0.19
N HIS A 99 -19.31 -4.26 -1.08
CA HIS A 99 -20.46 -5.18 -1.17
C HIS A 99 -20.29 -6.30 -2.20
N ASP A 100 -19.27 -6.27 -3.04
CA ASP A 100 -18.96 -7.36 -3.99
C ASP A 100 -18.12 -8.44 -3.32
N ARG A 101 -18.80 -9.44 -2.75
CA ARG A 101 -18.13 -10.55 -2.03
C ARG A 101 -17.18 -11.35 -2.90
N ALA A 102 -17.55 -11.61 -4.16
CA ALA A 102 -16.72 -12.42 -5.06
C ALA A 102 -15.42 -11.69 -5.38
N TYR A 103 -15.52 -10.42 -5.74
CA TYR A 103 -14.36 -9.59 -6.00
C TYR A 103 -13.54 -9.29 -4.74
N ALA A 104 -14.20 -9.06 -3.58
CA ALA A 104 -13.51 -8.89 -2.30
C ALA A 104 -12.63 -10.09 -1.94
N ARG A 105 -13.11 -11.32 -2.19
CA ARG A 105 -12.31 -12.56 -2.00
C ARG A 105 -11.13 -12.63 -2.95
N GLU A 106 -11.32 -12.31 -4.23
CA GLU A 106 -10.26 -12.32 -5.24
C GLU A 106 -9.18 -11.28 -4.92
N ALA A 107 -9.58 -10.04 -4.65
CA ALA A 107 -8.68 -8.93 -4.29
C ALA A 107 -7.92 -9.21 -2.99
N MET A 108 -8.59 -9.77 -1.98
CA MET A 108 -7.96 -10.22 -0.74
C MET A 108 -6.88 -11.27 -1.01
N GLY A 109 -7.17 -12.28 -1.81
CA GLY A 109 -6.20 -13.32 -2.17
C GLY A 109 -5.00 -12.75 -2.93
N ARG A 110 -5.21 -11.79 -3.83
CA ARG A 110 -4.14 -11.07 -4.54
C ARG A 110 -3.30 -10.24 -3.58
N THR A 111 -3.94 -9.50 -2.67
CA THR A 111 -3.27 -8.73 -1.61
C THR A 111 -2.38 -9.63 -0.74
N HIS A 112 -2.82 -10.84 -0.39
CA HIS A 112 -1.99 -11.78 0.38
C HIS A 112 -0.74 -12.22 -0.41
N ARG A 113 -0.87 -12.56 -1.70
CA ARG A 113 0.29 -12.89 -2.55
C ARG A 113 1.25 -11.71 -2.68
N TRP A 114 0.74 -10.50 -2.81
CA TRP A 114 1.55 -9.28 -2.85
C TRP A 114 2.23 -8.98 -1.50
N ALA A 115 1.54 -9.25 -0.39
CA ALA A 115 2.11 -9.10 0.95
C ALA A 115 3.32 -10.03 1.16
N GLU A 116 3.21 -11.30 0.75
CA GLU A 116 4.32 -12.25 0.81
C GLU A 116 5.51 -11.81 -0.07
N ARG A 117 5.25 -11.31 -1.28
CA ARG A 117 6.29 -10.77 -2.17
C ARG A 117 6.94 -9.51 -1.58
N SER A 118 6.14 -8.64 -0.94
CA SER A 118 6.63 -7.45 -0.25
C SER A 118 7.58 -7.81 0.88
N LEU A 119 7.24 -8.81 1.71
CA LEU A 119 8.14 -9.32 2.77
C LEU A 119 9.48 -9.79 2.22
N ARG A 120 9.46 -10.55 1.11
CA ARG A 120 10.70 -11.03 0.49
C ARG A 120 11.55 -9.90 -0.11
N ALA A 121 10.90 -8.83 -0.59
CA ALA A 121 11.57 -7.70 -1.23
C ALA A 121 12.11 -6.68 -0.22
N HIS A 122 11.54 -6.62 0.99
CA HIS A 122 11.90 -5.64 2.01
C HIS A 122 13.22 -6.01 2.66
N THR A 123 14.18 -5.07 2.63
CA THR A 123 15.54 -5.28 3.12
C THR A 123 15.97 -4.29 4.20
N ARG A 124 15.22 -3.21 4.38
CA ARG A 124 15.57 -2.11 5.26
C ARG A 124 15.25 -2.42 6.73
N ALA A 125 16.25 -2.67 7.54
CA ALA A 125 16.12 -3.10 8.94
C ALA A 125 15.57 -2.01 9.89
N ASP A 126 15.71 -0.73 9.51
CA ASP A 126 15.23 0.43 10.29
C ASP A 126 13.83 0.90 9.85
N GLN A 127 13.15 0.13 9.01
CA GLN A 127 11.79 0.39 8.55
C GLN A 127 10.90 -0.82 8.84
N ALA A 128 9.74 -0.60 9.45
CA ALA A 128 8.75 -1.64 9.67
C ALA A 128 7.81 -1.75 8.46
N LEU A 129 7.70 -2.95 7.86
CA LEU A 129 6.72 -3.23 6.81
C LEU A 129 5.45 -3.81 7.44
N TYR A 130 4.30 -3.18 7.19
CA TYR A 130 3.00 -3.60 7.73
C TYR A 130 2.16 -4.30 6.68
N GLY A 131 1.50 -5.40 7.11
CA GLY A 131 0.44 -6.06 6.34
C GLY A 131 -0.89 -5.31 6.46
N ILE A 132 -1.79 -5.48 5.46
CA ILE A 132 -3.09 -4.81 5.44
C ILE A 132 -4.20 -5.86 5.34
N VAL A 133 -5.09 -5.89 6.35
CA VAL A 133 -6.26 -6.78 6.39
C VAL A 133 -7.35 -6.24 5.47
N HIS A 134 -7.80 -7.07 4.54
CA HIS A 134 -8.90 -6.81 3.62
C HIS A 134 -10.04 -7.83 3.78
N GLY A 135 -11.14 -7.64 3.03
CA GLY A 135 -12.28 -8.57 3.04
C GLY A 135 -13.64 -7.87 2.84
N GLY A 136 -13.64 -6.59 2.39
CA GLY A 136 -14.87 -5.82 2.26
C GLY A 136 -15.59 -5.69 3.61
N ILE A 137 -16.91 -5.75 3.60
CA ILE A 137 -17.77 -5.77 4.81
C ILE A 137 -17.97 -7.19 5.37
N PHE A 138 -17.31 -8.22 4.81
CA PHE A 138 -17.54 -9.62 5.13
C PHE A 138 -16.64 -10.09 6.29
N GLU A 139 -17.22 -10.30 7.46
CA GLU A 139 -16.52 -10.66 8.69
C GLU A 139 -15.64 -11.90 8.53
N ASP A 140 -16.15 -12.95 7.87
CA ASP A 140 -15.41 -14.19 7.64
C ASP A 140 -14.18 -13.99 6.76
N LEU A 141 -14.27 -13.14 5.71
CA LEU A 141 -13.13 -12.78 4.87
C LEU A 141 -12.10 -11.98 5.65
N ARG A 142 -12.54 -11.01 6.45
CA ARG A 142 -11.63 -10.24 7.33
C ARG A 142 -10.92 -11.12 8.33
N ALA A 143 -11.64 -12.06 8.94
CA ALA A 143 -11.05 -13.03 9.87
C ALA A 143 -10.05 -13.96 9.16
N GLU A 144 -10.34 -14.40 7.94
CA GLU A 144 -9.42 -15.17 7.09
C GLU A 144 -8.17 -14.36 6.77
N SER A 145 -8.35 -13.11 6.33
CA SER A 145 -7.24 -12.21 6.01
C SER A 145 -6.34 -11.94 7.22
N ALA A 146 -6.93 -11.66 8.37
CA ALA A 146 -6.18 -11.43 9.60
C ALA A 146 -5.32 -12.65 9.99
N ARG A 147 -5.90 -13.87 9.94
CA ARG A 147 -5.14 -15.10 10.22
C ARG A 147 -4.01 -15.33 9.22
N THR A 148 -4.26 -15.11 7.93
CA THR A 148 -3.25 -15.30 6.88
C THR A 148 -2.08 -14.34 7.07
N LEU A 149 -2.36 -13.07 7.26
CA LEU A 149 -1.31 -12.06 7.41
C LEU A 149 -0.53 -12.22 8.73
N THR A 150 -1.21 -12.54 9.83
CA THR A 150 -0.52 -12.77 11.11
C THR A 150 0.42 -13.97 11.06
N ALA A 151 0.07 -15.01 10.28
CA ALA A 151 0.96 -16.16 10.05
C ALA A 151 2.22 -15.79 9.24
N MET A 152 2.22 -14.70 8.47
CA MET A 152 3.38 -14.23 7.73
C MET A 152 4.42 -13.51 8.61
N GLY A 153 4.04 -13.07 9.82
CA GLY A 153 4.98 -12.50 10.80
C GLY A 153 5.39 -11.05 10.53
N PHE A 154 4.50 -10.22 10.00
CA PHE A 154 4.74 -8.78 9.90
C PHE A 154 4.93 -8.14 11.29
N PRO A 155 5.77 -7.09 11.41
CA PRO A 155 5.94 -6.37 12.67
C PRO A 155 4.70 -5.56 13.09
N GLY A 156 3.74 -5.34 12.15
CA GLY A 156 2.49 -4.66 12.41
C GLY A 156 1.46 -4.87 11.32
N TYR A 157 0.22 -4.47 11.61
CA TYR A 157 -0.92 -4.70 10.73
C TYR A 157 -1.80 -3.45 10.68
N ALA A 158 -2.37 -3.19 9.50
CA ALA A 158 -3.39 -2.18 9.29
C ALA A 158 -4.73 -2.84 8.92
N ILE A 159 -5.81 -2.12 9.13
CA ILE A 159 -7.14 -2.49 8.69
C ILE A 159 -7.45 -1.65 7.44
N GLY A 160 -7.53 -2.31 6.30
CA GLY A 160 -7.77 -1.67 5.01
C GLY A 160 -9.16 -1.93 4.44
N GLY A 161 -9.45 -1.29 3.31
CA GLY A 161 -10.72 -1.43 2.61
C GLY A 161 -11.93 -0.94 3.41
N LEU A 162 -11.75 0.12 4.20
CA LEU A 162 -12.80 0.84 4.92
C LEU A 162 -12.94 2.26 4.38
N SER A 163 -14.12 2.83 4.53
CA SER A 163 -14.49 4.17 4.03
C SER A 163 -14.35 4.27 2.49
N VAL A 164 -14.75 3.21 1.80
CA VAL A 164 -14.71 3.08 0.34
C VAL A 164 -16.11 3.00 -0.29
N GLY A 165 -17.17 3.34 0.47
CA GLY A 165 -18.55 3.40 0.00
C GLY A 165 -19.56 2.65 0.88
N GLU A 166 -19.09 1.93 1.89
CA GLU A 166 -19.96 1.26 2.88
C GLU A 166 -20.61 2.27 3.84
N SER A 167 -21.72 1.88 4.46
CA SER A 167 -22.37 2.64 5.52
C SER A 167 -21.65 2.45 6.86
N LYS A 168 -22.05 3.22 7.89
CA LYS A 168 -21.49 3.06 9.24
C LYS A 168 -22.04 1.84 9.98
N GLU A 169 -23.14 1.31 9.51
CA GLU A 169 -23.81 0.12 10.03
C GLU A 169 -23.19 -1.17 9.50
N ASP A 170 -22.49 -1.09 8.36
CA ASP A 170 -21.77 -2.21 7.75
C ASP A 170 -20.47 -2.53 8.52
#